data_cc31c5d9abf85591a2c7d3b20d933a3e
#
_entry.id   cc31c5d9abf85591a2c7d3b20d933a3e
#
_cell.length_a   1.000
_cell.length_b   1.000
_cell.length_c   1.000
_cell.angle_alpha   90.00
_cell.angle_beta   90.00
_cell.angle_gamma   90.00
#
_symmetry.space_group_name_H-M   'P 1'
#
loop_
_entity.id
_entity.type
_entity.pdbx_description
1 polymer ?
#
loop_
_entity_poly.entity_id
_entity_poly.type
_entity_poly.pdbx_seq_one_letter_code
_entity_poly.pdbx_strand_id
1 'polypeptide(L)'
;MRPTGGRGAHRGVWQFGYMTTDPVHRSVRLERIENSRYTAINERGGKISIGTGDGTDFTPVELLLVSIGGCTAVDVDLLTSRRAEPDSFEIVVAADKARDTTGNQLTDLLVTFRITFPDGEQGDKARERLPDAVRKSHDRLCTVSRAVELGTPIATRIE
;
A
#
# COMPACT_ATOMS: atom_id res chain seq x y z
N MET A 1 48.28 44.73 -18.31
CA MET A 1 48.06 43.57 -19.17
C MET A 1 46.99 42.68 -18.52
N ARG A 2 45.80 42.59 -19.05
CA ARG A 2 44.70 41.74 -18.58
C ARG A 2 44.68 40.46 -19.43
N PRO A 3 44.45 39.28 -18.86
CA PRO A 3 44.02 38.13 -19.63
C PRO A 3 42.47 38.02 -19.57
N THR A 4 41.94 37.76 -20.71
CA THR A 4 40.55 37.62 -21.08
C THR A 4 39.91 36.35 -20.51
N GLY A 5 38.70 36.53 -19.98
CA GLY A 5 37.89 35.44 -19.45
C GLY A 5 37.26 34.58 -20.56
N GLY A 6 37.41 33.28 -20.42
CA GLY A 6 36.69 32.25 -21.15
C GLY A 6 35.27 32.06 -20.57
N ARG A 7 34.24 32.29 -21.38
CA ARG A 7 32.87 31.97 -21.04
C ARG A 7 32.63 30.48 -21.26
N GLY A 8 32.51 29.72 -20.18
CA GLY A 8 32.04 28.34 -20.22
C GLY A 8 30.54 28.31 -20.51
N ALA A 9 30.16 27.69 -21.62
CA ALA A 9 28.79 27.44 -22.00
C ALA A 9 28.22 26.36 -21.08
N HIS A 10 27.35 26.73 -20.15
CA HIS A 10 26.51 25.81 -19.43
C HIS A 10 25.47 25.26 -20.39
N ARG A 11 25.66 24.01 -20.82
CA ARG A 11 24.63 23.22 -21.47
C ARG A 11 23.52 22.96 -20.45
N GLY A 12 22.39 23.63 -20.59
CA GLY A 12 21.18 23.36 -19.82
C GLY A 12 20.70 21.95 -20.11
N VAL A 13 20.80 21.08 -19.12
CA VAL A 13 20.12 19.79 -19.11
C VAL A 13 18.65 20.10 -18.81
N TRP A 14 17.80 19.98 -19.81
CA TRP A 14 16.36 20.02 -19.63
C TRP A 14 15.95 18.76 -18.85
N GLN A 15 15.93 18.85 -17.53
CA GLN A 15 15.23 17.88 -16.71
C GLN A 15 13.73 18.08 -16.94
N PHE A 16 13.12 17.12 -17.58
CA PHE A 16 11.66 17.00 -17.56
C PHE A 16 11.27 16.84 -16.08
N GLY A 17 10.78 17.92 -15.48
CA GLY A 17 10.31 17.92 -14.10
C GLY A 17 9.08 17.03 -13.99
N TYR A 18 9.26 15.83 -13.46
CA TYR A 18 8.16 15.17 -12.79
C TYR A 18 7.76 16.07 -11.64
N MET A 19 6.50 16.53 -11.62
CA MET A 19 5.93 17.16 -10.42
C MET A 19 5.86 16.06 -9.34
N THR A 20 6.95 15.89 -8.62
CA THR A 20 6.94 15.15 -7.36
C THR A 20 6.31 16.06 -6.34
N THR A 21 5.11 15.72 -5.90
CA THR A 21 4.59 16.25 -4.63
C THR A 21 5.60 15.91 -3.54
N ASP A 22 5.86 16.85 -2.63
CA ASP A 22 6.78 16.60 -1.51
C ASP A 22 6.39 15.29 -0.80
N PRO A 23 7.37 14.44 -0.46
CA PRO A 23 7.09 13.16 0.18
C PRO A 23 6.42 13.38 1.54
N VAL A 24 5.27 12.73 1.74
CA VAL A 24 4.56 12.79 3.03
C VAL A 24 5.07 11.68 3.93
N HIS A 25 5.77 12.06 5.00
CA HIS A 25 6.30 11.11 5.98
C HIS A 25 5.17 10.32 6.67
N ARG A 26 5.39 9.04 6.90
CA ARG A 26 4.54 8.15 7.69
C ARG A 26 5.40 7.33 8.62
N SER A 27 4.97 7.21 9.88
CA SER A 27 5.66 6.38 10.88
C SER A 27 4.70 5.61 11.75
N VAL A 28 5.16 4.48 12.24
CA VAL A 28 4.55 3.71 13.31
C VAL A 28 5.63 3.32 14.31
N ARG A 29 5.27 3.26 15.59
CA ARG A 29 6.14 2.80 16.67
C ARG A 29 5.63 1.46 17.18
N LEU A 30 6.54 0.50 17.39
CA LEU A 30 6.25 -0.76 18.03
C LEU A 30 6.82 -0.77 19.45
N GLU A 31 5.99 -1.09 20.43
CA GLU A 31 6.38 -1.28 21.82
C GLU A 31 6.18 -2.74 22.20
N ARG A 32 7.23 -3.33 22.78
CA ARG A 32 7.15 -4.69 23.31
C ARG A 32 6.32 -4.70 24.60
N ILE A 33 5.31 -5.56 24.64
CA ILE A 33 4.48 -5.79 25.83
C ILE A 33 5.05 -6.95 26.65
N GLU A 34 5.26 -8.06 25.98
CA GLU A 34 5.86 -9.27 26.54
C GLU A 34 6.60 -10.07 25.46
N ASN A 35 7.04 -11.28 25.76
CA ASN A 35 7.76 -12.10 24.80
C ASN A 35 6.92 -12.33 23.54
N SER A 36 7.46 -11.96 22.39
CA SER A 36 6.83 -12.11 21.06
C SER A 36 5.48 -11.39 20.89
N ARG A 37 5.11 -10.44 21.78
CA ARG A 37 3.91 -9.61 21.67
C ARG A 37 4.25 -8.13 21.70
N TYR A 38 3.64 -7.38 20.80
CA TYR A 38 3.89 -5.96 20.58
C TYR A 38 2.60 -5.19 20.40
N THR A 39 2.63 -3.89 20.69
CA THR A 39 1.61 -2.94 20.24
C THR A 39 2.22 -2.02 19.21
N ALA A 40 1.63 -1.95 18.03
CA ALA A 40 1.94 -0.91 17.05
C ALA A 40 1.05 0.31 17.32
N ILE A 41 1.66 1.49 17.25
CA ILE A 41 1.02 2.77 17.55
C ILE A 41 1.32 3.74 16.41
N ASN A 42 0.30 4.34 15.83
CA ASN A 42 0.45 5.39 14.84
C ASN A 42 0.48 6.78 15.48
N GLU A 43 0.86 7.80 14.71
CA GLU A 43 0.97 9.20 15.21
C GLU A 43 -0.35 9.77 15.74
N ARG A 44 -1.50 9.22 15.36
CA ARG A 44 -2.84 9.64 15.80
C ARG A 44 -3.33 8.89 17.03
N GLY A 45 -2.50 8.01 17.61
CA GLY A 45 -2.82 7.22 18.79
C GLY A 45 -3.59 5.92 18.51
N GLY A 46 -3.84 5.58 17.25
CA GLY A 46 -4.42 4.28 16.86
C GLY A 46 -3.49 3.14 17.24
N LYS A 47 -4.03 2.02 17.73
CA LYS A 47 -3.27 0.88 18.25
C LYS A 47 -3.73 -0.42 17.62
N ILE A 48 -2.79 -1.34 17.41
CA ILE A 48 -3.04 -2.71 16.99
C ILE A 48 -2.09 -3.66 17.69
N SER A 49 -2.61 -4.81 18.16
CA SER A 49 -1.80 -5.85 18.80
C SER A 49 -1.20 -6.80 17.75
N ILE A 50 0.04 -7.19 17.99
CA ILE A 50 0.82 -8.06 17.12
C ILE A 50 1.34 -9.24 17.93
N GLY A 51 1.11 -10.45 17.43
CA GLY A 51 1.54 -11.71 18.04
C GLY A 51 2.18 -12.68 17.04
N THR A 52 2.31 -13.94 17.47
CA THR A 52 2.92 -15.02 16.70
C THR A 52 1.92 -15.91 15.96
N GLY A 53 0.62 -15.71 16.22
CA GLY A 53 -0.46 -16.55 15.68
C GLY A 53 -1.00 -17.61 16.65
N ASP A 54 -0.49 -17.66 17.89
CA ASP A 54 -0.98 -18.59 18.93
C ASP A 54 -2.28 -18.09 19.63
N GLY A 55 -2.73 -16.89 19.29
CA GLY A 55 -3.89 -16.22 19.85
C GLY A 55 -4.70 -15.47 18.79
N THR A 56 -5.42 -14.43 19.24
CA THR A 56 -6.27 -13.59 18.37
C THR A 56 -5.55 -12.36 17.80
N ASP A 57 -4.32 -12.09 18.24
CA ASP A 57 -3.52 -10.97 17.74
C ASP A 57 -3.08 -11.24 16.30
N PHE A 58 -3.06 -10.21 15.48
CA PHE A 58 -2.55 -10.32 14.11
C PHE A 58 -1.05 -10.67 14.09
N THR A 59 -0.66 -11.56 13.19
CA THR A 59 0.75 -11.77 12.88
C THR A 59 1.28 -10.65 11.95
N PRO A 60 2.60 -10.41 11.90
CA PRO A 60 3.17 -9.45 10.95
C PRO A 60 2.82 -9.74 9.49
N VAL A 61 2.72 -11.01 9.11
CA VAL A 61 2.31 -11.42 7.75
C VAL A 61 0.86 -11.02 7.49
N GLU A 62 -0.05 -11.33 8.39
CA GLU A 62 -1.47 -10.94 8.26
C GLU A 62 -1.63 -9.42 8.19
N LEU A 63 -0.83 -8.65 8.93
CA LEU A 63 -0.83 -7.19 8.82
C LEU A 63 -0.37 -6.67 7.45
N LEU A 64 0.57 -7.35 6.80
CA LEU A 64 0.92 -7.04 5.41
C LEU A 64 -0.28 -7.30 4.49
N LEU A 65 -0.96 -8.44 4.63
CA LEU A 65 -2.16 -8.76 3.84
C LEU A 65 -3.28 -7.74 4.11
N VAL A 66 -3.53 -7.39 5.37
CA VAL A 66 -4.48 -6.32 5.76
C VAL A 66 -4.11 -4.99 5.12
N SER A 67 -2.83 -4.65 5.07
CA SER A 67 -2.37 -3.39 4.47
C SER A 67 -2.61 -3.34 2.96
N ILE A 68 -2.37 -4.46 2.26
CA ILE A 68 -2.67 -4.58 0.82
C ILE A 68 -4.17 -4.46 0.58
N GLY A 69 -4.98 -5.26 1.29
CA GLY A 69 -6.43 -5.25 1.15
C GLY A 69 -7.05 -3.92 1.53
N GLY A 70 -6.64 -3.33 2.66
CA GLY A 70 -7.16 -2.06 3.14
C GLY A 70 -6.84 -0.88 2.22
N CYS A 71 -5.61 -0.82 1.68
CA CYS A 71 -5.24 0.21 0.72
C CYS A 71 -6.09 0.12 -0.55
N THR A 72 -6.24 -1.08 -1.11
CA THR A 72 -7.05 -1.32 -2.29
C THR A 72 -8.56 -1.11 -2.02
N ALA A 73 -9.05 -1.51 -0.83
CA ALA A 73 -10.43 -1.29 -0.42
C ALA A 73 -10.81 0.19 -0.49
N VAL A 74 -10.01 1.05 0.13
CA VAL A 74 -10.25 2.51 0.15
C VAL A 74 -10.31 3.08 -1.26
N ASP A 75 -9.41 2.67 -2.15
CA ASP A 75 -9.38 3.17 -3.53
C ASP A 75 -10.62 2.73 -4.33
N VAL A 76 -10.97 1.44 -4.24
CA VAL A 76 -12.10 0.86 -5.00
C VAL A 76 -13.42 1.43 -4.49
N ASP A 77 -13.61 1.50 -3.17
CA ASP A 77 -14.78 2.08 -2.55
C ASP A 77 -14.97 3.55 -3.00
N LEU A 78 -13.95 4.38 -2.86
CA LEU A 78 -14.00 5.78 -3.29
C LEU A 78 -14.39 5.95 -4.77
N LEU A 79 -13.97 5.04 -5.64
CA LEU A 79 -14.23 5.12 -7.08
C LEU A 79 -15.61 4.59 -7.48
N THR A 80 -16.18 3.64 -6.74
CA THR A 80 -17.47 3.02 -7.03
C THR A 80 -18.63 3.68 -6.30
N SER A 81 -18.49 4.03 -5.02
CA SER A 81 -19.54 4.61 -4.17
C SER A 81 -20.02 5.98 -4.65
N ARG A 82 -19.27 6.64 -5.54
CA ARG A 82 -19.74 7.84 -6.27
C ARG A 82 -20.95 7.54 -7.20
N ARG A 83 -21.21 6.29 -7.51
CA ARG A 83 -22.34 5.84 -8.37
C ARG A 83 -23.46 5.26 -7.52
N ALA A 84 -23.13 4.28 -6.69
CA ALA A 84 -24.01 3.68 -5.71
C ALA A 84 -23.21 3.14 -4.54
N GLU A 85 -23.74 3.28 -3.32
CA GLU A 85 -23.22 2.58 -2.15
C GLU A 85 -23.37 1.07 -2.37
N PRO A 86 -22.36 0.26 -2.02
CA PRO A 86 -22.44 -1.18 -2.15
C PRO A 86 -23.40 -1.80 -1.10
N ASP A 87 -24.16 -2.82 -1.49
CA ASP A 87 -24.94 -3.65 -0.56
C ASP A 87 -24.02 -4.54 0.29
N SER A 88 -22.93 -5.01 -0.30
CA SER A 88 -21.86 -5.73 0.40
C SER A 88 -20.49 -5.38 -0.18
N PHE A 89 -19.48 -5.32 0.70
CA PHE A 89 -18.13 -5.02 0.31
C PHE A 89 -17.17 -5.88 1.14
N GLU A 90 -16.63 -6.93 0.54
CA GLU A 90 -15.64 -7.81 1.14
C GLU A 90 -14.41 -7.90 0.26
N ILE A 91 -13.23 -7.83 0.86
CA ILE A 91 -11.96 -8.11 0.19
C ILE A 91 -11.24 -9.20 0.98
N VAL A 92 -10.85 -10.25 0.30
CA VAL A 92 -10.02 -11.33 0.85
C VAL A 92 -8.64 -11.24 0.23
N VAL A 93 -7.61 -11.18 1.06
CA VAL A 93 -6.21 -11.22 0.62
C VAL A 93 -5.57 -12.50 1.15
N ALA A 94 -5.01 -13.28 0.27
CA ALA A 94 -4.36 -14.53 0.58
C ALA A 94 -2.94 -14.58 0.00
N ALA A 95 -2.07 -15.37 0.63
CA ALA A 95 -0.73 -15.65 0.14
C ALA A 95 -0.23 -16.96 0.75
N ASP A 96 0.69 -17.63 0.06
CA ASP A 96 1.41 -18.77 0.58
C ASP A 96 2.72 -18.34 1.23
N LYS A 97 3.02 -18.89 2.43
CA LYS A 97 4.30 -18.69 3.09
C LYS A 97 5.25 -19.82 2.69
N ALA A 98 6.23 -19.49 1.89
CA ALA A 98 7.27 -20.40 1.42
C ALA A 98 8.62 -20.13 2.11
N ARG A 99 9.50 -21.12 2.06
CA ARG A 99 10.90 -21.01 2.48
C ARG A 99 11.79 -21.64 1.42
N ASP A 100 12.80 -20.90 1.03
CA ASP A 100 13.85 -21.38 0.12
C ASP A 100 15.24 -21.21 0.72
N THR A 101 16.28 -21.35 -0.10
CA THR A 101 17.69 -21.19 0.32
C THR A 101 18.05 -19.75 0.72
N THR A 102 17.24 -18.77 0.33
CA THR A 102 17.45 -17.35 0.62
C THR A 102 16.70 -16.88 1.87
N GLY A 103 15.67 -17.62 2.30
CA GLY A 103 14.89 -17.30 3.49
C GLY A 103 13.39 -17.57 3.37
N ASN A 104 12.62 -16.92 4.23
CA ASN A 104 11.16 -16.96 4.19
C ASN A 104 10.66 -15.87 3.24
N GLN A 105 9.66 -16.21 2.43
CA GLN A 105 8.99 -15.29 1.50
C GLN A 105 7.49 -15.57 1.42
N LEU A 106 6.74 -14.64 0.86
CA LEU A 106 5.35 -14.87 0.46
C LEU A 106 5.30 -15.07 -1.05
N THR A 107 4.50 -16.03 -1.47
CA THR A 107 4.19 -16.29 -2.88
C THR A 107 2.67 -16.28 -3.09
N ASP A 108 2.25 -16.25 -4.34
CA ASP A 108 0.85 -16.36 -4.75
C ASP A 108 -0.09 -15.38 -4.06
N LEU A 109 0.37 -14.14 -3.88
CA LEU A 109 -0.43 -13.04 -3.35
C LEU A 109 -1.65 -12.81 -4.25
N LEU A 110 -2.84 -13.00 -3.71
CA LEU A 110 -4.11 -12.84 -4.41
C LEU A 110 -5.05 -11.93 -3.63
N VAL A 111 -5.60 -10.91 -4.29
CA VAL A 111 -6.65 -10.04 -3.77
C VAL A 111 -7.96 -10.38 -4.46
N THR A 112 -8.94 -10.85 -3.71
CA THR A 112 -10.28 -11.21 -4.21
C THR A 112 -11.30 -10.18 -3.73
N PHE A 113 -12.05 -9.62 -4.67
CA PHE A 113 -13.13 -8.66 -4.42
C PHE A 113 -14.48 -9.35 -4.50
N ARG A 114 -15.31 -9.20 -3.47
CA ARG A 114 -16.71 -9.64 -3.41
C ARG A 114 -17.56 -8.43 -3.07
N ILE A 115 -18.01 -7.73 -4.11
CA ILE A 115 -18.72 -6.45 -3.97
C ILE A 115 -20.05 -6.57 -4.73
N THR A 116 -21.13 -6.25 -4.06
CA THR A 116 -22.46 -6.19 -4.67
C THR A 116 -23.02 -4.79 -4.58
N PHE A 117 -23.83 -4.40 -5.56
CA PHE A 117 -24.47 -3.10 -5.62
C PHE A 117 -25.99 -3.29 -5.81
N PRO A 118 -26.80 -2.32 -5.36
CA PRO A 118 -28.25 -2.38 -5.50
C PRO A 118 -28.70 -2.46 -6.95
N ASP A 119 -29.90 -2.97 -7.18
CA ASP A 119 -30.51 -2.98 -8.49
C ASP A 119 -30.80 -1.56 -8.98
N GLY A 120 -30.84 -1.39 -10.32
CA GLY A 120 -31.13 -0.15 -10.98
C GLY A 120 -29.92 0.58 -11.56
N GLU A 121 -30.21 1.68 -12.26
CA GLU A 121 -29.26 2.39 -13.11
C GLU A 121 -27.94 2.78 -12.40
N GLN A 122 -28.01 3.23 -11.16
CA GLN A 122 -26.81 3.67 -10.43
C GLN A 122 -25.95 2.47 -9.99
N GLY A 123 -26.59 1.38 -9.55
CA GLY A 123 -25.89 0.14 -9.21
C GLY A 123 -25.26 -0.50 -10.45
N ASP A 124 -25.93 -0.47 -11.61
CA ASP A 124 -25.36 -0.93 -12.88
C ASP A 124 -24.11 -0.13 -13.24
N LYS A 125 -24.15 1.19 -13.14
CA LYS A 125 -22.99 2.06 -13.36
C LYS A 125 -21.87 1.77 -12.38
N ALA A 126 -22.15 1.43 -11.13
CA ALA A 126 -21.16 1.05 -10.15
C ALA A 126 -20.50 -0.31 -10.52
N ARG A 127 -21.32 -1.31 -10.91
CA ARG A 127 -20.84 -2.62 -11.40
C ARG A 127 -19.94 -2.48 -12.62
N GLU A 128 -20.33 -1.68 -13.61
CA GLU A 128 -19.51 -1.40 -14.79
C GLU A 128 -18.18 -0.71 -14.45
N ARG A 129 -18.18 0.12 -13.40
CA ARG A 129 -17.00 0.85 -12.93
C ARG A 129 -16.01 -0.02 -12.17
N LEU A 130 -16.47 -1.08 -11.51
CA LEU A 130 -15.68 -1.91 -10.59
C LEU A 130 -14.39 -2.47 -11.21
N PRO A 131 -14.37 -3.08 -12.41
CA PRO A 131 -13.12 -3.60 -12.98
C PRO A 131 -12.07 -2.52 -13.25
N ASP A 132 -12.49 -1.33 -13.66
CA ASP A 132 -11.59 -0.20 -13.89
C ASP A 132 -11.08 0.40 -12.56
N ALA A 133 -11.90 0.43 -11.53
CA ALA A 133 -11.51 0.87 -10.20
C ALA A 133 -10.43 -0.06 -9.60
N VAL A 134 -10.64 -1.37 -9.68
CA VAL A 134 -9.67 -2.39 -9.24
C VAL A 134 -8.35 -2.23 -9.99
N ARG A 135 -8.39 -2.15 -11.31
CA ARG A 135 -7.18 -1.95 -12.13
C ARG A 135 -6.45 -0.66 -11.77
N LYS A 136 -7.15 0.46 -11.58
CA LYS A 136 -6.53 1.73 -11.21
C LYS A 136 -5.89 1.70 -9.83
N SER A 137 -6.55 1.05 -8.85
CA SER A 137 -5.96 0.83 -7.55
C SER A 137 -4.64 0.07 -7.67
N HIS A 138 -4.66 -1.09 -8.32
CA HIS A 138 -3.49 -1.93 -8.52
C HIS A 138 -2.35 -1.18 -9.24
N ASP A 139 -2.63 -0.58 -10.39
CA ASP A 139 -1.59 -0.01 -11.26
C ASP A 139 -0.98 1.30 -10.72
N ARG A 140 -1.74 2.09 -9.94
CA ARG A 140 -1.37 3.49 -9.66
C ARG A 140 -1.62 3.98 -8.26
N LEU A 141 -2.73 3.59 -7.60
CA LEU A 141 -3.17 4.26 -6.38
C LEU A 141 -2.67 3.57 -5.12
N CYS A 142 -2.74 2.24 -5.07
CA CYS A 142 -2.35 1.46 -3.89
C CYS A 142 -0.84 1.55 -3.65
N THR A 143 -0.43 2.41 -2.72
CA THR A 143 0.97 2.59 -2.33
C THR A 143 1.57 1.30 -1.77
N VAL A 144 0.79 0.51 -1.03
CA VAL A 144 1.26 -0.73 -0.39
C VAL A 144 1.58 -1.80 -1.44
N SER A 145 0.65 -2.09 -2.37
CA SER A 145 0.88 -3.05 -3.45
C SER A 145 2.10 -2.65 -4.29
N ARG A 146 2.19 -1.38 -4.66
CA ARG A 146 3.34 -0.87 -5.41
C ARG A 146 4.67 -1.01 -4.67
N ALA A 147 4.69 -0.78 -3.34
CA ALA A 147 5.91 -0.96 -2.54
C ALA A 147 6.36 -2.42 -2.52
N VAL A 148 5.43 -3.36 -2.45
CA VAL A 148 5.70 -4.81 -2.50
C VAL A 148 6.21 -5.23 -3.88
N GLU A 149 5.52 -4.85 -4.95
CA GLU A 149 5.86 -5.24 -6.33
C GLU A 149 7.17 -4.63 -6.80
N LEU A 150 7.48 -3.39 -6.41
CA LEU A 150 8.72 -2.71 -6.76
C LEU A 150 9.90 -3.16 -5.89
N GLY A 151 9.67 -3.97 -4.85
CA GLY A 151 10.72 -4.41 -3.93
C GLY A 151 11.40 -3.22 -3.24
N THR A 152 10.63 -2.31 -2.65
CA THR A 152 11.16 -1.12 -1.97
C THR A 152 12.22 -1.49 -0.93
N PRO A 153 13.46 -1.00 -1.04
CA PRO A 153 14.53 -1.35 -0.11
C PRO A 153 14.23 -0.92 1.33
N ILE A 154 14.61 -1.78 2.28
CA ILE A 154 14.48 -1.52 3.71
C ILE A 154 15.87 -1.30 4.29
N ALA A 155 16.11 -0.09 4.84
CA ALA A 155 17.31 0.21 5.61
C ALA A 155 17.08 -0.03 7.10
N THR A 156 18.08 -0.53 7.81
CA THR A 156 18.02 -0.76 9.26
C THR A 156 19.10 0.06 9.97
N ARG A 157 18.78 0.56 11.18
CA ARG A 157 19.69 1.27 12.07
C ARG A 157 19.55 0.73 13.49
N ILE A 158 20.66 0.62 14.20
CA ILE A 158 20.73 0.34 15.64
C ILE A 158 21.28 1.59 16.31
N GLU A 159 20.61 2.06 17.35
CA GLU A 159 21.01 3.24 18.17
C GLU A 159 21.39 2.81 19.57
#